data_9cc90be939fe5e8423db95b6317286e2
#
_entry.id   9cc90be939fe5e8423db95b6317286e2
#
_cell.length_a   1.000
_cell.length_b   1.000
_cell.length_c   1.000
_cell.angle_alpha   90.00
_cell.angle_beta   90.00
_cell.angle_gamma   90.00
#
_symmetry.space_group_name_H-M   'P 1'
#
loop_
_entity.id
_entity.type
_entity.pdbx_description
1 polymer ?
#
loop_
_entity_poly.entity_id
_entity_poly.type
_entity_poly.pdbx_seq_one_letter_code
_entity_poly.pdbx_strand_id
1 'polypeptide(L)' 'MNRDVAPPSDPLTKSVYALADAGSSSDEIARQLDEHIGKVELILALREA' A
#
# COMPACT_ATOMS: atom_id res chain seq x y z
N MET A 1 0.52 24.31 -1.75
CA MET A 1 0.70 23.83 -1.87
C MET A 1 0.92 22.95 -1.93
N ASN A 2 0.99 22.35 -1.95
CA ASN A 2 1.22 21.51 -2.00
C ASN A 2 1.47 20.70 -2.13
N ARG A 3 1.73 20.33 -2.33
CA ARG A 3 2.01 19.56 -2.47
C ARG A 3 2.08 18.53 -2.33
N ASP A 4 2.13 18.32 -2.17
CA ASP A 4 2.06 17.41 -1.79
C ASP A 4 1.96 16.23 -2.14
N VAL A 5 2.25 15.78 -2.73
CA VAL A 5 2.15 14.75 -3.30
C VAL A 5 3.15 13.90 -3.07
N ALA A 6 3.46 13.34 -2.34
CA ALA A 6 4.41 12.54 -2.13
C ALA A 6 4.19 11.27 -2.09
N PRO A 7 4.02 10.70 -2.73
CA PRO A 7 3.69 9.46 -2.88
C PRO A 7 4.35 8.42 -2.23
N PRO A 8 5.42 7.97 -2.60
CA PRO A 8 5.99 6.79 -2.04
C PRO A 8 6.36 6.93 -0.60
N SER A 9 6.33 8.08 -0.06
CA SER A 9 6.69 8.19 1.31
C SER A 9 5.48 8.16 2.22
N ASP A 10 4.32 7.95 1.68
CA ASP A 10 3.13 7.80 2.46
C ASP A 10 3.29 6.60 3.39
N PRO A 11 3.06 6.74 4.68
CA PRO A 11 3.21 5.63 5.62
C PRO A 11 2.39 4.40 5.24
N LEU A 12 1.18 4.60 4.76
CA LEU A 12 0.36 3.46 4.36
C LEU A 12 0.99 2.75 3.18
N THR A 13 1.46 3.47 2.20
CA THR A 13 2.08 2.89 1.03
C THR A 13 3.32 2.11 1.41
N LYS A 14 4.13 2.66 2.31
CA LYS A 14 5.31 1.97 2.76
C LYS A 14 4.97 0.67 3.47
N SER A 15 3.94 0.69 4.30
CA SER A 15 3.53 -0.50 5.02
C SER A 15 3.03 -1.57 4.06
N VAL A 16 2.26 -1.16 3.06
CA VAL A 16 1.75 -2.10 2.07
C VAL A 16 2.92 -2.75 1.32
N TYR A 17 3.88 -1.95 0.90
CA TYR A 17 5.03 -2.46 0.16
C TYR A 17 5.85 -3.42 1.02
N ALA A 18 6.07 -3.06 2.28
CA ALA A 18 6.86 -3.91 3.17
C ALA A 18 6.20 -5.25 3.39
N LEU A 19 4.90 -5.26 3.59
CA LEU A 19 4.18 -6.51 3.80
C LEU A 19 4.15 -7.34 2.52
N ALA A 20 4.01 -6.69 1.39
CA ALA A 20 4.01 -7.40 0.12
C ALA A 20 5.37 -8.05 -0.13
N ASP A 21 6.43 -7.33 0.19
CA ASP A 21 7.78 -7.87 0.02
C ASP A 21 8.04 -9.05 0.95
N ALA A 22 7.35 -9.07 2.08
CA ALA A 22 7.47 -10.17 3.02
C ALA A 22 6.63 -11.38 2.61
N GLY A 23 5.87 -11.26 1.53
CA GLY A 23 5.09 -12.39 1.05
C GLY A 23 3.62 -12.36 1.42
N SER A 24 3.14 -11.29 2.02
CA SER A 24 1.73 -11.20 2.40
C SER A 24 0.87 -10.94 1.17
N SER A 25 -0.32 -11.54 1.15
CA SER A 25 -1.25 -11.28 0.08
C SER A 25 -1.98 -9.97 0.35
N SER A 26 -2.64 -9.42 -0.67
CA SER A 26 -3.35 -8.17 -0.49
C SER A 26 -4.45 -8.30 0.57
N ASP A 27 -5.07 -9.47 0.65
CA ASP A 27 -6.08 -9.72 1.64
C ASP A 27 -5.49 -9.64 3.05
N GLU A 28 -4.34 -10.26 3.22
CA GLU A 28 -3.64 -10.27 4.49
C GLU A 28 -3.21 -8.86 4.87
N ILE A 29 -2.67 -8.12 3.90
CA ILE A 29 -2.22 -6.76 4.14
C ILE A 29 -3.38 -5.88 4.57
N ALA A 30 -4.51 -6.01 3.89
CA ALA A 30 -5.68 -5.22 4.22
C ALA A 30 -6.13 -5.47 5.64
N ARG A 31 -6.08 -6.72 6.06
CA ARG A 31 -6.46 -7.06 7.41
C ARG A 31 -5.51 -6.49 8.43
N GLN A 32 -4.22 -6.65 8.21
CA GLN A 32 -3.23 -6.18 9.15
C GLN A 32 -3.26 -4.67 9.31
N LEU A 33 -3.54 -3.97 8.24
CA LEU A 33 -3.53 -2.52 8.26
C LEU A 33 -4.92 -1.93 8.47
N ASP A 34 -5.93 -2.77 8.58
CA ASP A 34 -7.31 -2.34 8.76
C ASP A 34 -7.72 -1.42 7.61
N GLU A 35 -7.43 -1.86 6.40
CA GLU A 35 -7.75 -1.10 5.19
C GLU A 35 -8.60 -1.93 4.25
N HIS A 36 -9.23 -1.27 3.30
CA HIS A 36 -9.98 -1.96 2.28
C HIS A 36 -9.06 -2.70 1.35
N ILE A 37 -9.42 -3.92 1.02
CA ILE A 37 -8.59 -4.70 0.11
C ILE A 37 -8.46 -4.00 -1.25
N GLY A 38 -9.52 -3.33 -1.71
CA GLY A 38 -9.45 -2.60 -2.96
C GLY A 38 -8.39 -1.53 -2.95
N LYS A 39 -8.25 -0.86 -1.81
CA LYS A 39 -7.23 0.17 -1.69
C LYS A 39 -5.83 -0.43 -1.72
N VAL A 40 -5.64 -1.56 -1.03
CA VAL A 40 -4.36 -2.23 -1.03
C VAL A 40 -4.01 -2.70 -2.44
N GLU A 41 -4.99 -3.25 -3.14
CA GLU A 41 -4.75 -3.72 -4.51
C GLU A 41 -4.38 -2.58 -5.43
N LEU A 42 -5.02 -1.43 -5.26
CA LEU A 42 -4.68 -0.28 -6.08
C LEU A 42 -3.25 0.18 -5.82
N ILE A 43 -2.86 0.23 -4.56
CA ILE A 43 -1.51 0.63 -4.21
C ILE A 43 -0.49 -0.33 -4.83
N LEU A 44 -0.76 -1.62 -4.75
CA LEU A 44 0.15 -2.60 -5.32
C LEU A 44 0.18 -2.53 -6.84
N ALA A 45 -0.95 -2.24 -7.46
CA ALA A 45 -0.99 -2.10 -8.90
C ALA A 45 -0.16 -0.91 -9.36
N LEU A 46 -0.21 0.17 -8.61
CA LEU A 46 0.59 1.35 -8.96
C LEU A 46 2.07 1.07 -8.83
N ARG A 47 2.43 0.24 -7.86
CA ARG A 47 3.83 -0.11 -7.69
C ARG A 47 4.37 -0.87 -8.89
N GLU A 48 3.53 -1.73 -9.46
CA GLU A 48 3.95 -2.53 -10.60
C GLU A 48 3.86 -1.82 -11.93
N ALA A 49 3.20 -0.71 -11.97
CA ALA A 49 3.10 0.04 -13.20
C ALA A 49 4.41 0.80 -13.52
#